data_4d704952ec8b0cfc8bd68d596c2abb57
#
_entry.id   4d704952ec8b0cfc8bd68d596c2abb57
#
_cell.length_a   1.000
_cell.length_b   1.000
_cell.length_c   1.000
_cell.angle_alpha   90.00
_cell.angle_beta   90.00
_cell.angle_gamma   90.00
#
_symmetry.space_group_name_H-M   'P 1'
#
loop_
_entity.id
_entity.type
_entity.pdbx_description
1 polymer ?
#
loop_
_entity_poly.entity_id
_entity_poly.type
_entity_poly.pdbx_seq_one_letter_code
_entity_poly.pdbx_strand_id
1 'polypeptide(L)'
;SAASDVYKRQQRYLSVVSAVLSDAKRNEIIEKNLARMLDLPTPQRTVQRIPTRSEVEKLLDALAKEPRHYRLFYLLSMYTGCRRGELCALQWSDFTVTQNGLLLTVSRSRSSVPGKGIVEGSTKSGKSREVYLSSDLRGILLAYKRRKQMEADKQRRKLSPYLFTDEHGQLIHPDTFTKRLRKIYDAIGFPREYHLHTLRHYFVTSLLHCGVDKQT
;
A
#
# COMPACT_ATOMS: atom_id res chain seq x y z
N SER A 1 21.45 -0.06 8.28
CA SER A 1 22.90 -0.18 8.22
C SER A 1 23.27 -1.08 7.05
N ALA A 2 24.44 -0.84 6.42
CA ALA A 2 24.92 -1.64 5.29
C ALA A 2 24.91 -3.15 5.59
N ALA A 3 25.24 -3.55 6.80
CA ALA A 3 25.22 -4.95 7.25
C ALA A 3 23.80 -5.57 7.20
N SER A 4 22.77 -4.83 7.57
CA SER A 4 21.37 -5.31 7.49
C SER A 4 20.91 -5.52 6.04
N ASP A 5 21.40 -4.69 5.12
CA ASP A 5 21.03 -4.81 3.69
C ASP A 5 21.76 -5.97 3.01
N VAL A 6 23.02 -6.21 3.38
CA VAL A 6 23.80 -7.38 2.93
C VAL A 6 23.12 -8.65 3.41
N TYR A 7 22.73 -8.72 4.68
CA TYR A 7 22.05 -9.88 5.26
C TYR A 7 20.72 -10.18 4.57
N LYS A 8 19.85 -9.17 4.35
CA LYS A 8 18.58 -9.34 3.63
C LYS A 8 18.78 -9.85 2.21
N ARG A 9 19.87 -9.41 1.57
CA ARG A 9 20.22 -9.84 0.21
C ARG A 9 20.69 -11.30 0.22
N GLN A 10 21.50 -11.71 1.17
CA GLN A 10 21.94 -13.09 1.36
C GLN A 10 20.75 -14.03 1.61
N GLN A 11 19.83 -13.66 2.51
CA GLN A 11 18.60 -14.44 2.74
C GLN A 11 17.77 -14.61 1.48
N ARG A 12 17.65 -13.54 0.68
CA ARG A 12 16.92 -13.60 -0.59
C ARG A 12 17.57 -14.55 -1.58
N TYR A 13 18.88 -14.53 -1.70
CA TYR A 13 19.60 -15.47 -2.56
C TYR A 13 19.45 -16.90 -2.06
N LEU A 14 19.60 -17.13 -0.78
CA LEU A 14 19.45 -18.47 -0.22
C LEU A 14 18.01 -18.99 -0.40
N SER A 15 16.99 -18.14 -0.28
CA SER A 15 15.60 -18.56 -0.51
C SER A 15 15.37 -19.02 -1.97
N VAL A 16 15.99 -18.35 -2.95
CA VAL A 16 15.92 -18.76 -4.37
C VAL A 16 16.67 -20.06 -4.58
N VAL A 17 17.89 -20.20 -4.08
CA VAL A 17 18.68 -21.43 -4.18
C VAL A 17 17.95 -22.60 -3.51
N SER A 18 17.41 -22.37 -2.29
CA SER A 18 16.63 -23.39 -1.58
C SER A 18 15.36 -23.81 -2.34
N ALA A 19 14.70 -22.88 -3.05
CA ALA A 19 13.55 -23.21 -3.88
C ALA A 19 13.95 -24.13 -5.06
N VAL A 20 15.02 -23.80 -5.78
CA VAL A 20 15.56 -24.60 -6.88
C VAL A 20 15.98 -26.01 -6.40
N LEU A 21 16.73 -26.08 -5.29
CA LEU A 21 17.12 -27.36 -4.71
C LEU A 21 15.92 -28.18 -4.17
N SER A 22 14.87 -27.52 -3.70
CA SER A 22 13.64 -28.20 -3.30
C SER A 22 12.91 -28.80 -4.50
N ASP A 23 12.95 -28.13 -5.63
CA ASP A 23 12.38 -28.64 -6.88
C ASP A 23 13.21 -29.81 -7.44
N ALA A 24 14.54 -29.69 -7.44
CA ALA A 24 15.44 -30.79 -7.81
C ALA A 24 15.26 -32.03 -6.91
N LYS A 25 15.05 -31.84 -5.61
CA LYS A 25 14.71 -32.95 -4.69
C LYS A 25 13.36 -33.56 -5.02
N ARG A 26 12.35 -32.77 -5.35
CA ARG A 26 11.01 -33.27 -5.72
C ARG A 26 11.05 -34.12 -6.99
N ASN A 27 11.93 -33.75 -7.92
CA ASN A 27 12.17 -34.47 -9.16
C ASN A 27 13.24 -35.59 -9.04
N GLU A 28 13.61 -35.96 -7.80
CA GLU A 28 14.56 -37.04 -7.49
C GLU A 28 15.98 -36.87 -8.11
N ILE A 29 16.34 -35.63 -8.49
CA ILE A 29 17.67 -35.29 -9.03
C ILE A 29 18.72 -35.24 -7.92
N ILE A 30 18.31 -34.87 -6.70
CA ILE A 30 19.14 -34.82 -5.49
C ILE A 30 18.40 -35.42 -4.29
N GLU A 31 19.13 -36.01 -3.39
CA GLU A 31 18.56 -36.61 -2.18
C GLU A 31 18.20 -35.60 -1.09
N LYS A 32 18.99 -34.54 -0.95
CA LYS A 32 18.84 -33.54 0.13
C LYS A 32 18.99 -32.12 -0.36
N ASN A 33 18.21 -31.22 0.21
CA ASN A 33 18.36 -29.79 -0.03
C ASN A 33 19.38 -29.20 0.97
N LEU A 34 20.63 -29.09 0.57
CA LEU A 34 21.71 -28.58 1.41
C LEU A 34 21.54 -27.12 1.82
N ALA A 35 20.80 -26.31 1.06
CA ALA A 35 20.52 -24.92 1.43
C ALA A 35 19.66 -24.78 2.68
N ARG A 36 18.89 -25.80 3.06
CA ARG A 36 18.10 -25.84 4.30
C ARG A 36 18.91 -26.23 5.53
N MET A 37 20.14 -26.72 5.34
CA MET A 37 21.04 -27.13 6.40
C MET A 37 21.99 -25.98 6.82
N LEU A 38 21.93 -24.84 6.12
CA LEU A 38 22.75 -23.68 6.44
C LEU A 38 22.13 -22.89 7.60
N ASP A 39 22.87 -22.78 8.69
CA ASP A 39 22.54 -21.90 9.79
C ASP A 39 22.83 -20.46 9.39
N LEU A 40 21.78 -19.69 9.16
CA LEU A 40 21.91 -18.26 8.93
C LEU A 40 21.84 -17.51 10.26
N PRO A 41 22.67 -16.48 10.44
CA PRO A 41 22.54 -15.61 11.60
C PRO A 41 21.13 -15.04 11.67
N THR A 42 20.54 -15.00 12.85
CA THR A 42 19.20 -14.44 13.05
C THR A 42 19.26 -12.93 12.85
N PRO A 43 18.41 -12.35 11.98
CA PRO A 43 18.42 -10.90 11.79
C PRO A 43 18.01 -10.21 13.08
N GLN A 44 18.75 -9.21 13.48
CA GLN A 44 18.30 -8.32 14.55
C GLN A 44 16.98 -7.67 14.08
N ARG A 45 15.93 -7.84 14.87
CA ARG A 45 14.64 -7.17 14.62
C ARG A 45 14.86 -5.66 14.71
N THR A 46 14.92 -5.00 13.57
CA THR A 46 14.84 -3.54 13.52
C THR A 46 13.42 -3.14 13.92
N VAL A 47 13.29 -2.48 15.05
CA VAL A 47 12.00 -1.87 15.46
C VAL A 47 11.69 -0.81 14.42
N GLN A 48 10.61 -1.01 13.66
CA GLN A 48 10.17 0.01 12.70
C GLN A 48 9.67 1.22 13.48
N ARG A 49 10.27 2.37 13.24
CA ARG A 49 9.81 3.64 13.80
C ARG A 49 8.43 3.98 13.23
N ILE A 50 7.48 4.18 14.13
CA ILE A 50 6.13 4.61 13.80
C ILE A 50 6.06 6.12 14.02
N PRO A 51 5.41 6.90 13.13
CA PRO A 51 5.24 8.33 13.32
C PRO A 51 4.55 8.65 14.64
N THR A 52 5.07 9.64 15.35
CA THR A 52 4.44 10.21 16.54
C THR A 52 3.19 11.00 16.15
N ARG A 53 2.35 11.35 17.12
CA ARG A 53 1.16 12.18 16.89
C ARG A 53 1.50 13.51 16.23
N SER A 54 2.53 14.20 16.71
CA SER A 54 2.97 15.49 16.16
C SER A 54 3.52 15.34 14.73
N GLU A 55 4.22 14.23 14.41
CA GLU A 55 4.65 13.93 13.05
C GLU A 55 3.45 13.68 12.12
N VAL A 56 2.40 12.99 12.63
CA VAL A 56 1.18 12.77 11.85
C VAL A 56 0.44 14.09 11.58
N GLU A 57 0.29 14.95 12.56
CA GLU A 57 -0.30 16.30 12.39
C GLU A 57 0.47 17.09 11.33
N LYS A 58 1.81 17.15 11.42
CA LYS A 58 2.67 17.77 10.42
C LYS A 58 2.51 17.18 9.01
N LEU A 59 2.34 15.87 8.92
CA LEU A 59 2.06 15.22 7.65
C LEU A 59 0.69 15.61 7.09
N LEU A 60 -0.36 15.62 7.92
CA LEU A 60 -1.70 16.00 7.50
C LEU A 60 -1.76 17.45 6.97
N ASP A 61 -1.03 18.38 7.61
CA ASP A 61 -0.89 19.77 7.15
C ASP A 61 -0.18 19.84 5.77
N ALA A 62 0.85 19.03 5.57
CA ALA A 62 1.51 18.95 4.28
C ALA A 62 0.58 18.35 3.20
N LEU A 63 -0.15 17.29 3.55
CA LEU A 63 -1.12 16.65 2.64
C LEU A 63 -2.30 17.58 2.28
N ALA A 64 -2.67 18.51 3.15
CA ALA A 64 -3.72 19.48 2.86
C ALA A 64 -3.38 20.39 1.66
N LYS A 65 -2.08 20.63 1.41
CA LYS A 65 -1.54 21.43 0.30
C LYS A 65 -1.38 20.65 -1.00
N GLU A 66 -1.49 19.34 -0.94
CA GLU A 66 -1.29 18.46 -2.09
C GLU A 66 -2.52 18.42 -3.02
N PRO A 67 -2.31 18.11 -4.33
CA PRO A 67 -3.39 17.76 -5.23
C PRO A 67 -4.31 16.70 -4.65
N ARG A 68 -5.62 16.84 -4.84
CA ARG A 68 -6.65 16.04 -4.16
C ARG A 68 -6.47 14.53 -4.29
N HIS A 69 -6.00 14.02 -5.44
CA HIS A 69 -5.78 12.60 -5.64
C HIS A 69 -4.62 12.06 -4.77
N TYR A 70 -3.54 12.83 -4.57
CA TYR A 70 -2.47 12.45 -3.64
C TYR A 70 -2.95 12.51 -2.20
N ARG A 71 -3.61 13.60 -1.81
CA ARG A 71 -4.18 13.74 -0.47
C ARG A 71 -5.09 12.57 -0.13
N LEU A 72 -6.06 12.25 -0.99
CA LEU A 72 -6.99 11.15 -0.77
C LEU A 72 -6.27 9.80 -0.70
N PHE A 73 -5.28 9.56 -1.58
CA PHE A 73 -4.50 8.32 -1.58
C PHE A 73 -3.81 8.05 -0.24
N TYR A 74 -3.15 9.07 0.32
CA TYR A 74 -2.43 8.91 1.58
C TYR A 74 -3.36 8.86 2.78
N LEU A 75 -4.46 9.62 2.77
CA LEU A 75 -5.50 9.48 3.80
C LEU A 75 -6.08 8.07 3.81
N LEU A 76 -6.46 7.52 2.65
CA LEU A 76 -6.93 6.13 2.58
C LEU A 76 -5.86 5.15 3.06
N SER A 77 -4.57 5.36 2.72
CA SER A 77 -3.49 4.52 3.24
C SER A 77 -3.42 4.52 4.76
N MET A 78 -3.58 5.70 5.39
CA MET A 78 -3.52 5.89 6.85
C MET A 78 -4.75 5.33 7.58
N TYR A 79 -5.93 5.40 6.96
CA TYR A 79 -7.19 5.02 7.61
C TYR A 79 -7.71 3.62 7.24
N THR A 80 -7.12 2.97 6.23
CA THR A 80 -7.52 1.61 5.81
C THR A 80 -6.41 0.59 5.98
N GLY A 81 -5.19 1.04 6.14
CA GLY A 81 -4.02 0.18 6.09
C GLY A 81 -3.86 -0.59 4.78
N CYS A 82 -4.48 -0.16 3.69
CA CYS A 82 -4.35 -0.82 2.39
C CYS A 82 -2.92 -0.76 1.86
N ARG A 83 -2.52 -1.82 1.16
CA ARG A 83 -1.25 -1.85 0.45
C ARG A 83 -1.31 -0.90 -0.77
N ARG A 84 -0.15 -0.42 -1.23
CA ARG A 84 -0.06 0.44 -2.41
C ARG A 84 -0.83 -0.10 -3.62
N GLY A 85 -0.62 -1.38 -3.92
CA GLY A 85 -1.30 -2.01 -5.05
C GLY A 85 -2.81 -2.11 -4.88
N GLU A 86 -3.29 -2.35 -3.66
CA GLU A 86 -4.71 -2.36 -3.33
C GLU A 86 -5.33 -0.97 -3.54
N LEU A 87 -4.69 0.08 -3.03
CA LEU A 87 -5.14 1.47 -3.24
C LEU A 87 -5.19 1.84 -4.73
N CYS A 88 -4.17 1.46 -5.51
CA CYS A 88 -4.13 1.73 -6.96
C CYS A 88 -5.20 0.96 -7.75
N ALA A 89 -5.77 -0.10 -7.18
CA ALA A 89 -6.82 -0.90 -7.80
C ALA A 89 -8.24 -0.49 -7.40
N LEU A 90 -8.40 0.47 -6.47
CA LEU A 90 -9.71 0.89 -5.98
C LEU A 90 -10.59 1.45 -7.08
N GLN A 91 -11.85 1.02 -7.08
CA GLN A 91 -12.91 1.50 -7.94
C GLN A 91 -13.99 2.19 -7.12
N TRP A 92 -14.81 3.00 -7.77
CA TRP A 92 -15.96 3.64 -7.11
C TRP A 92 -16.97 2.64 -6.56
N SER A 93 -17.11 1.48 -7.22
CA SER A 93 -17.96 0.38 -6.81
C SER A 93 -17.51 -0.34 -5.54
N ASP A 94 -16.26 -0.16 -5.11
CA ASP A 94 -15.73 -0.78 -3.90
C ASP A 94 -16.23 -0.09 -2.61
N PHE A 95 -16.93 1.06 -2.76
CA PHE A 95 -17.42 1.85 -1.64
C PHE A 95 -18.94 1.77 -1.54
N THR A 96 -19.43 1.21 -0.45
CA THR A 96 -20.85 1.17 -0.11
C THR A 96 -21.15 2.22 0.95
N VAL A 97 -22.13 3.10 0.67
CA VAL A 97 -22.56 4.13 1.62
C VAL A 97 -23.37 3.47 2.74
N THR A 98 -23.02 3.75 3.98
CA THR A 98 -23.75 3.31 5.18
C THR A 98 -24.34 4.53 5.90
N GLN A 99 -25.17 4.31 6.92
CA GLN A 99 -25.77 5.41 7.70
C GLN A 99 -24.69 6.33 8.30
N ASN A 100 -23.62 5.75 8.87
CA ASN A 100 -22.63 6.48 9.65
C ASN A 100 -21.25 6.60 8.97
N GLY A 101 -21.12 6.21 7.69
CA GLY A 101 -19.82 6.25 7.00
C GLY A 101 -19.83 5.57 5.64
N LEU A 102 -18.76 4.85 5.36
CA LEU A 102 -18.58 4.03 4.16
C LEU A 102 -18.00 2.66 4.54
N LEU A 103 -18.45 1.64 3.84
CA LEU A 103 -17.78 0.33 3.85
C LEU A 103 -16.94 0.21 2.57
N LEU A 104 -15.65 -0.06 2.73
CA LEU A 104 -14.72 -0.30 1.65
C LEU A 104 -14.43 -1.78 1.53
N THR A 105 -14.70 -2.37 0.37
CA THR A 105 -14.34 -3.76 0.05
C THR A 105 -13.03 -3.79 -0.73
N VAL A 106 -11.99 -4.42 -0.19
CA VAL A 106 -10.68 -4.56 -0.81
C VAL A 106 -10.51 -5.96 -1.35
N SER A 107 -10.60 -6.13 -2.67
CA SER A 107 -10.57 -7.45 -3.35
C SER A 107 -9.47 -7.55 -4.41
N ARG A 108 -8.91 -6.42 -4.86
CA ARG A 108 -7.99 -6.34 -6.00
C ARG A 108 -6.68 -5.65 -5.64
N SER A 109 -5.65 -5.91 -6.44
CA SER A 109 -4.36 -5.25 -6.31
C SER A 109 -3.74 -5.04 -7.69
N ARG A 110 -3.04 -3.92 -7.88
CA ARG A 110 -2.31 -3.57 -9.10
C ARG A 110 -0.84 -3.42 -8.80
N SER A 111 -0.01 -4.04 -9.62
CA SER A 111 1.44 -3.95 -9.50
C SER A 111 2.07 -3.69 -10.86
N SER A 112 3.19 -2.98 -10.86
CA SER A 112 4.02 -2.84 -12.06
C SER A 112 4.95 -4.05 -12.14
N VAL A 113 4.88 -4.76 -13.24
CA VAL A 113 5.71 -5.95 -13.52
C VAL A 113 6.65 -5.60 -14.67
N PRO A 114 7.98 -5.73 -14.51
CA PRO A 114 8.93 -5.50 -15.59
C PRO A 114 8.57 -6.31 -16.84
N GLY A 115 8.56 -5.67 -17.99
CA GLY A 115 8.21 -6.30 -19.29
C GLY A 115 6.72 -6.56 -19.55
N LYS A 116 5.86 -6.46 -18.50
CA LYS A 116 4.40 -6.69 -18.64
C LYS A 116 3.57 -5.44 -18.32
N GLY A 117 4.20 -4.35 -17.86
CA GLY A 117 3.48 -3.14 -17.46
C GLY A 117 2.71 -3.29 -16.15
N ILE A 118 1.54 -2.64 -16.06
CA ILE A 118 0.68 -2.72 -14.88
C ILE A 118 -0.26 -3.92 -15.01
N VAL A 119 -0.15 -4.85 -14.07
CA VAL A 119 -0.99 -6.04 -13.98
C VAL A 119 -1.92 -5.91 -12.78
N GLU A 120 -3.20 -6.23 -13.00
CA GLU A 120 -4.21 -6.33 -11.95
C GLU A 120 -4.46 -7.81 -11.62
N GLY A 121 -4.60 -8.10 -10.34
CA GLY A 121 -4.87 -9.44 -9.83
C GLY A 121 -5.59 -9.39 -8.48
N SER A 122 -5.79 -10.54 -7.86
CA SER A 122 -6.30 -10.64 -6.50
C SER A 122 -5.35 -10.00 -5.48
N THR A 123 -5.83 -9.79 -4.26
CA THR A 123 -4.96 -9.38 -3.13
C THR A 123 -3.87 -10.44 -2.89
N LYS A 124 -2.76 -10.05 -2.27
CA LYS A 124 -1.64 -10.98 -1.95
C LYS A 124 -2.07 -12.22 -1.15
N SER A 125 -3.15 -12.12 -0.39
CA SER A 125 -3.73 -13.25 0.39
C SER A 125 -4.80 -14.03 -0.37
N GLY A 126 -5.21 -13.58 -1.55
CA GLY A 126 -6.35 -14.14 -2.29
C GLY A 126 -7.73 -13.84 -1.67
N LYS A 127 -7.76 -13.26 -0.46
CA LYS A 127 -9.01 -12.98 0.27
C LYS A 127 -9.39 -11.52 0.14
N SER A 128 -10.69 -11.23 -0.03
CA SER A 128 -11.26 -9.90 0.14
C SER A 128 -11.38 -9.57 1.62
N ARG A 129 -11.38 -8.27 1.94
CA ARG A 129 -11.66 -7.78 3.29
C ARG A 129 -12.46 -6.48 3.21
N GLU A 130 -13.19 -6.21 4.26
CA GLU A 130 -13.96 -4.99 4.43
C GLU A 130 -13.29 -4.08 5.47
N VAL A 131 -13.34 -2.77 5.21
CA VAL A 131 -12.83 -1.75 6.11
C VAL A 131 -13.88 -0.65 6.25
N TYR A 132 -14.27 -0.37 7.47
CA TYR A 132 -15.19 0.73 7.76
C TYR A 132 -14.47 2.07 7.79
N LEU A 133 -15.04 3.08 7.13
CA LEU A 133 -14.52 4.44 7.06
C LEU A 133 -15.51 5.42 7.68
N SER A 134 -14.98 6.39 8.43
CA SER A 134 -15.76 7.42 9.10
C SER A 134 -16.51 8.35 8.14
N SER A 135 -17.49 9.08 8.68
CA SER A 135 -18.27 10.10 7.97
C SER A 135 -17.40 11.18 7.30
N ASP A 136 -16.29 11.56 7.92
CA ASP A 136 -15.39 12.59 7.40
C ASP A 136 -14.73 12.14 6.08
N LEU A 137 -14.24 10.90 6.03
CA LEU A 137 -13.71 10.31 4.80
C LEU A 137 -14.78 10.15 3.72
N ARG A 138 -16.02 9.84 4.11
CA ARG A 138 -17.16 9.82 3.18
C ARG A 138 -17.33 11.18 2.50
N GLY A 139 -17.30 12.28 3.26
CA GLY A 139 -17.40 13.63 2.71
C GLY A 139 -16.31 13.94 1.70
N ILE A 140 -15.06 13.64 2.04
CA ILE A 140 -13.89 13.83 1.16
C ILE A 140 -14.01 13.01 -0.12
N LEU A 141 -14.40 11.73 -0.01
CA LEU A 141 -14.53 10.82 -1.15
C LEU A 141 -15.64 11.27 -2.11
N LEU A 142 -16.81 11.64 -1.58
CA LEU A 142 -17.93 12.12 -2.39
C LEU A 142 -17.59 13.43 -3.12
N ALA A 143 -16.94 14.36 -2.44
CA ALA A 143 -16.46 15.61 -3.06
C ALA A 143 -15.44 15.34 -4.18
N TYR A 144 -14.55 14.36 -3.96
CA TYR A 144 -13.59 13.92 -4.98
C TYR A 144 -14.28 13.29 -6.19
N LYS A 145 -15.28 12.41 -5.96
CA LYS A 145 -16.08 11.78 -7.03
C LYS A 145 -16.79 12.82 -7.90
N ARG A 146 -17.48 13.79 -7.26
CA ARG A 146 -18.16 14.88 -7.97
C ARG A 146 -17.20 15.66 -8.88
N ARG A 147 -16.01 15.98 -8.38
CA ARG A 147 -15.01 16.68 -9.18
C ARG A 147 -14.54 15.84 -10.36
N LYS A 148 -14.25 14.56 -10.16
CA LYS A 148 -13.85 13.64 -11.24
C LYS A 148 -14.94 13.49 -12.30
N GLN A 149 -16.20 13.50 -11.89
CA GLN A 149 -17.33 13.52 -12.82
C GLN A 149 -17.35 14.80 -13.64
N MET A 150 -17.22 15.97 -13.00
CA MET A 150 -17.16 17.25 -13.70
C MET A 150 -15.98 17.36 -14.69
N GLU A 151 -14.81 16.80 -14.33
CA GLU A 151 -13.64 16.73 -15.21
C GLU A 151 -13.94 15.83 -16.44
N ALA A 152 -14.60 14.69 -16.21
CA ALA A 152 -15.00 13.78 -17.28
C ALA A 152 -16.03 14.42 -18.22
N ASP A 153 -17.06 15.08 -17.67
CA ASP A 153 -18.13 15.74 -18.43
C ASP A 153 -17.56 16.88 -19.32
N LYS A 154 -16.64 17.70 -18.78
CA LYS A 154 -15.95 18.74 -19.55
C LYS A 154 -15.20 18.18 -20.75
N GLN A 155 -14.64 16.99 -20.63
CA GLN A 155 -13.90 16.29 -21.69
C GLN A 155 -14.79 15.37 -22.53
N ARG A 156 -16.11 15.40 -22.34
CA ARG A 156 -17.09 14.56 -23.04
C ARG A 156 -16.75 13.06 -22.99
N ARG A 157 -16.20 12.59 -21.86
CA ARG A 157 -15.84 11.19 -21.62
C ARG A 157 -16.61 10.60 -20.43
N LYS A 158 -16.72 9.29 -20.38
CA LYS A 158 -17.26 8.59 -19.21
C LYS A 158 -16.31 8.70 -18.03
N LEU A 159 -16.87 8.77 -16.82
CA LEU A 159 -16.08 8.65 -15.59
C LEU A 159 -15.35 7.30 -15.58
N SER A 160 -14.05 7.30 -15.33
CA SER A 160 -13.30 6.06 -15.13
C SER A 160 -13.87 5.28 -13.94
N PRO A 161 -13.97 3.96 -14.02
CA PRO A 161 -14.37 3.15 -12.86
C PRO A 161 -13.38 3.24 -11.71
N TYR A 162 -12.11 3.54 -12.00
CA TYR A 162 -11.05 3.61 -11.00
C TYR A 162 -11.01 4.94 -10.28
N LEU A 163 -10.64 4.88 -8.99
CA LEU A 163 -10.57 6.03 -8.12
C LEU A 163 -9.40 6.97 -8.49
N PHE A 164 -8.21 6.40 -8.74
CA PHE A 164 -6.99 7.17 -8.96
C PHE A 164 -6.59 7.23 -10.42
N THR A 165 -7.07 8.25 -11.08
CA THR A 165 -6.78 8.56 -12.48
C THR A 165 -6.20 9.96 -12.62
N ASP A 166 -5.45 10.20 -13.68
CA ASP A 166 -5.01 11.52 -14.09
C ASP A 166 -6.18 12.39 -14.61
N GLU A 167 -5.85 13.56 -15.15
CA GLU A 167 -6.83 14.50 -15.73
C GLU A 167 -7.51 13.94 -16.98
N HIS A 168 -6.86 13.04 -17.71
CA HIS A 168 -7.40 12.39 -18.91
C HIS A 168 -8.18 11.11 -18.60
N GLY A 169 -8.30 10.74 -17.30
CA GLY A 169 -8.97 9.50 -16.86
C GLY A 169 -8.12 8.25 -16.99
N GLN A 170 -6.83 8.39 -17.32
CA GLN A 170 -5.88 7.29 -17.37
C GLN A 170 -5.39 6.94 -15.97
N LEU A 171 -5.03 5.70 -15.77
CA LEU A 171 -4.58 5.20 -14.48
C LEU A 171 -3.21 5.76 -14.12
N ILE A 172 -3.11 6.31 -12.92
CA ILE A 172 -1.84 6.79 -12.39
C ILE A 172 -0.94 5.59 -12.05
N HIS A 173 0.32 5.66 -12.50
CA HIS A 173 1.29 4.62 -12.22
C HIS A 173 1.56 4.50 -10.70
N PRO A 174 1.59 3.28 -10.10
CA PRO A 174 1.75 3.11 -8.67
C PRO A 174 2.99 3.79 -8.07
N ASP A 175 4.09 3.84 -8.79
CA ASP A 175 5.33 4.46 -8.31
C ASP A 175 5.24 5.99 -8.21
N THR A 176 4.30 6.63 -8.93
CA THR A 176 4.05 8.07 -8.83
C THR A 176 3.68 8.46 -7.39
N PHE A 177 2.83 7.69 -6.74
CA PHE A 177 2.47 7.91 -5.33
C PHE A 177 3.67 7.73 -4.40
N THR A 178 4.49 6.70 -4.61
CA THR A 178 5.69 6.49 -3.79
C THR A 178 6.69 7.62 -3.93
N LYS A 179 6.95 8.05 -5.17
CA LYS A 179 7.87 9.18 -5.46
C LYS A 179 7.35 10.49 -4.88
N ARG A 180 6.03 10.76 -4.99
CA ARG A 180 5.44 11.98 -4.44
C ARG A 180 5.50 12.02 -2.92
N LEU A 181 5.16 10.90 -2.25
CA LEU A 181 5.26 10.80 -0.79
C LEU A 181 6.69 11.06 -0.31
N ARG A 182 7.71 10.55 -1.01
CA ARG A 182 9.11 10.82 -0.65
C ARG A 182 9.42 12.32 -0.69
N LYS A 183 8.97 13.02 -1.74
CA LYS A 183 9.13 14.48 -1.84
C LYS A 183 8.43 15.23 -0.69
N ILE A 184 7.24 14.78 -0.28
CA ILE A 184 6.52 15.35 0.86
C ILE A 184 7.32 15.13 2.15
N TYR A 185 7.79 13.91 2.40
CA TYR A 185 8.59 13.57 3.57
C TYR A 185 9.90 14.37 3.64
N ASP A 186 10.60 14.53 2.52
CA ASP A 186 11.81 15.33 2.45
C ASP A 186 11.52 16.80 2.77
N ALA A 187 10.42 17.36 2.23
CA ALA A 187 10.02 18.75 2.48
C ALA A 187 9.66 19.05 3.93
N ILE A 188 9.15 18.07 4.68
CA ILE A 188 8.79 18.23 6.09
C ILE A 188 9.87 17.69 7.06
N GLY A 189 11.02 17.25 6.53
CA GLY A 189 12.16 16.79 7.33
C GLY A 189 11.95 15.41 7.98
N PHE A 190 11.18 14.53 7.35
CA PHE A 190 10.94 13.19 7.89
C PHE A 190 12.13 12.25 7.64
N PRO A 191 12.35 11.25 8.52
CA PRO A 191 13.41 10.26 8.36
C PRO A 191 13.32 9.50 7.04
N ARG A 192 14.47 9.12 6.48
CA ARG A 192 14.53 8.37 5.23
C ARG A 192 13.91 6.98 5.31
N GLU A 193 13.85 6.40 6.51
CA GLU A 193 13.19 5.13 6.80
C GLU A 193 11.66 5.20 6.62
N TYR A 194 11.05 6.41 6.69
CA TYR A 194 9.63 6.56 6.45
C TYR A 194 9.31 6.39 4.97
N HIS A 195 8.37 5.52 4.69
CA HIS A 195 7.91 5.19 3.34
C HIS A 195 6.40 4.89 3.36
N LEU A 196 5.81 4.58 2.24
CA LEU A 196 4.36 4.37 2.16
C LEU A 196 3.86 3.27 3.12
N HIS A 197 4.68 2.22 3.34
CA HIS A 197 4.33 1.15 4.27
C HIS A 197 4.26 1.62 5.73
N THR A 198 4.96 2.71 6.07
CA THR A 198 4.91 3.34 7.39
C THR A 198 3.51 3.86 7.73
N LEU A 199 2.77 4.37 6.74
CA LEU A 199 1.37 4.80 6.92
C LEU A 199 0.46 3.63 7.29
N ARG A 200 0.69 2.46 6.69
CA ARG A 200 -0.03 1.23 7.04
C ARG A 200 0.34 0.74 8.46
N HIS A 201 1.61 0.83 8.85
CA HIS A 201 2.02 0.51 10.21
C HIS A 201 1.38 1.44 11.24
N TYR A 202 1.28 2.73 10.93
CA TYR A 202 0.56 3.68 11.76
C TYR A 202 -0.90 3.25 11.97
N PHE A 203 -1.61 2.87 10.91
CA PHE A 203 -2.99 2.38 11.00
C PHE A 203 -3.10 1.17 11.96
N VAL A 204 -2.29 0.14 11.73
CA VAL A 204 -2.32 -1.07 12.57
C VAL A 204 -2.03 -0.76 14.03
N THR A 205 -1.05 0.11 14.29
CA THR A 205 -0.71 0.52 15.67
C THR A 205 -1.80 1.34 16.31
N SER A 206 -2.45 2.24 15.56
CA SER A 206 -3.58 3.03 16.06
C SER A 206 -4.76 2.14 16.44
N LEU A 207 -5.07 1.11 15.66
CA LEU A 207 -6.11 0.13 16.02
C LEU A 207 -5.78 -0.63 17.30
N LEU A 208 -4.53 -1.07 17.46
CA LEU A 208 -4.09 -1.76 18.68
C LEU A 208 -4.20 -0.88 19.93
N HIS A 209 -3.89 0.41 19.82
CA HIS A 209 -4.09 1.37 20.91
C HIS A 209 -5.57 1.61 21.24
N CYS A 210 -6.47 1.42 20.27
CA CYS A 210 -7.91 1.46 20.47
C CYS A 210 -8.51 0.13 20.98
N GLY A 211 -7.68 -0.86 21.32
CA GLY A 211 -8.12 -2.14 21.89
C GLY A 211 -8.64 -3.16 20.87
N VAL A 212 -8.40 -2.95 19.57
CA VAL A 212 -8.73 -3.94 18.52
C VAL A 212 -7.67 -5.04 18.50
N ASP A 213 -8.09 -6.31 18.67
CA ASP A 213 -7.19 -7.45 18.66
C ASP A 213 -6.58 -7.70 17.27
N LYS A 214 -5.36 -8.28 17.23
CA LYS A 214 -4.64 -8.62 15.99
C LYS A 214 -5.30 -9.72 15.15
N GLN A 215 -6.31 -10.37 15.66
CA GLN A 215 -6.98 -11.51 15.00
C GLN A 215 -8.19 -11.14 14.16
N THR A 216 -8.50 -9.85 14.01
CA THR A 216 -9.63 -9.37 13.19
C THR A 216 -9.20 -8.98 11.78
#